data_4455cd502299832520649994beb0bacf
#
_entry.id   4455cd502299832520649994beb0bacf
#
_cell.length_a   1.000
_cell.length_b   1.000
_cell.length_c   1.000
_cell.angle_alpha   90.00
_cell.angle_beta   90.00
_cell.angle_gamma   90.00
#
_symmetry.space_group_name_H-M   'P 1'
#
loop_
_entity.id
_entity.type
_entity.pdbx_description
1 polymer ?
#
loop_
_entity_poly.entity_id
_entity_poly.type
_entity_poly.pdbx_seq_one_letter_code
_entity_poly.pdbx_strand_id
1 'polypeptide(L)'
;MRVRAVLFRVLCALVACIAVASLTACLGPQPNRNPTAAFLALPQAGYAPLTVELDARASRDPDGDALTYEWTFDSADSASGAVVMRTFYAGTHTVELRVSDNRGGTDIATESIAAQAVPEGYVAHSFAWTAKGVPQTCTFLIPWDLYQMYKGRIRNTAAESYVYGDYVIDPLDDPTIEDYAGVFWARTDSVEAFVDYALAFVQGAIRYRPDPTRQEWPWYPLETLVAGEGDCEDSAILFVSLLRARGVSSSLAFVDTNSDRLPDHVLALVPVSEPWAARLTCSASLLMLDGVRYAVAETASDGLPIPLGCDPWGLSPDDVLQVWPF
;
A
#
# COMPACT_ATOMS: atom_id res chain seq x y z
N MET A 1 58.84 -39.26 -40.03
CA MET A 1 57.75 -39.56 -39.08
C MET A 1 56.93 -38.34 -38.64
N ARG A 2 57.44 -37.09 -38.63
CA ARG A 2 56.68 -35.91 -38.14
C ARG A 2 55.60 -35.37 -39.09
N VAL A 3 55.71 -35.55 -40.40
CA VAL A 3 54.78 -35.05 -41.38
C VAL A 3 53.46 -35.86 -41.41
N ARG A 4 53.51 -37.17 -41.19
CA ARG A 4 52.32 -38.03 -41.19
C ARG A 4 51.40 -37.78 -39.96
N ALA A 5 51.95 -37.38 -38.81
CA ALA A 5 51.20 -37.08 -37.60
C ALA A 5 50.43 -35.74 -37.68
N VAL A 6 50.96 -34.75 -38.41
CA VAL A 6 50.31 -33.45 -38.61
C VAL A 6 49.16 -33.58 -39.60
N LEU A 7 49.31 -34.35 -40.70
CA LEU A 7 48.25 -34.59 -41.68
C LEU A 7 47.04 -35.32 -41.06
N PHE A 8 47.33 -36.31 -40.17
CA PHE A 8 46.27 -37.08 -39.49
C PHE A 8 45.49 -36.21 -38.49
N ARG A 9 46.15 -35.30 -37.76
CA ARG A 9 45.48 -34.36 -36.86
C ARG A 9 44.65 -33.32 -37.58
N VAL A 10 45.09 -32.81 -38.73
CA VAL A 10 44.34 -31.86 -39.52
C VAL A 10 43.13 -32.53 -40.15
N LEU A 11 43.25 -33.77 -40.64
CA LEU A 11 42.13 -34.52 -41.21
C LEU A 11 41.06 -34.88 -40.15
N CYS A 12 41.48 -35.27 -38.94
CA CYS A 12 40.53 -35.50 -37.83
C CYS A 12 39.82 -34.21 -37.39
N ALA A 13 40.49 -33.06 -37.35
CA ALA A 13 39.89 -31.79 -37.03
C ALA A 13 38.88 -31.32 -38.10
N LEU A 14 39.17 -31.51 -39.38
CA LEU A 14 38.26 -31.22 -40.47
C LEU A 14 37.04 -32.13 -40.47
N VAL A 15 37.19 -33.43 -40.22
CA VAL A 15 36.05 -34.38 -40.13
C VAL A 15 35.18 -34.06 -38.91
N ALA A 16 35.78 -33.67 -37.76
CA ALA A 16 35.01 -33.26 -36.58
C ALA A 16 34.24 -31.93 -36.82
N CYS A 17 34.84 -30.95 -37.50
CA CYS A 17 34.15 -29.70 -37.87
C CYS A 17 33.01 -29.94 -38.87
N ILE A 18 33.15 -30.85 -39.82
CA ILE A 18 32.09 -31.20 -40.77
C ILE A 18 30.97 -31.96 -40.08
N ALA A 19 31.30 -32.84 -39.12
CA ALA A 19 30.29 -33.58 -38.33
C ALA A 19 29.48 -32.66 -37.41
N VAL A 20 30.12 -31.63 -36.81
CA VAL A 20 29.41 -30.63 -35.99
C VAL A 20 28.55 -29.71 -36.85
N ALA A 21 29.05 -29.30 -38.05
CA ALA A 21 28.24 -28.49 -38.99
C ALA A 21 27.05 -29.28 -39.58
N SER A 22 27.17 -30.60 -39.69
CA SER A 22 26.09 -31.45 -40.25
C SER A 22 25.02 -31.77 -39.19
N LEU A 23 25.32 -31.72 -37.89
CA LEU A 23 24.33 -31.89 -36.84
C LEU A 23 23.45 -30.65 -36.63
N THR A 24 23.93 -29.46 -36.92
CA THR A 24 23.14 -28.23 -36.83
C THR A 24 22.22 -28.01 -38.05
N ALA A 25 22.47 -28.70 -39.18
CA ALA A 25 21.68 -28.54 -40.42
C ALA A 25 20.44 -29.45 -40.49
N CYS A 26 20.19 -30.34 -39.52
CA CYS A 26 19.06 -31.27 -39.53
C CYS A 26 17.89 -30.93 -38.59
N LEU A 27 17.95 -29.82 -37.87
CA LEU A 27 16.78 -29.30 -37.20
C LEU A 27 16.04 -28.39 -38.22
N GLY A 28 15.07 -28.96 -38.93
CA GLY A 28 14.11 -28.17 -39.70
C GLY A 28 13.45 -27.14 -38.79
N PRO A 29 12.80 -26.12 -39.35
CA PRO A 29 12.10 -25.15 -38.57
C PRO A 29 11.18 -25.88 -37.57
N GLN A 30 11.40 -25.66 -36.28
CA GLN A 30 10.53 -26.25 -35.27
C GLN A 30 9.10 -25.73 -35.49
N PRO A 31 8.09 -26.59 -35.38
CA PRO A 31 6.71 -26.14 -35.49
C PRO A 31 6.44 -25.12 -34.35
N ASN A 32 5.79 -24.01 -34.70
CA ASN A 32 5.39 -23.00 -33.75
C ASN A 32 4.51 -23.60 -32.68
N ARG A 33 4.74 -23.27 -31.42
CA ARG A 33 3.93 -23.63 -30.26
C ARG A 33 3.13 -22.42 -29.82
N ASN A 34 1.88 -22.64 -29.44
CA ASN A 34 1.04 -21.56 -28.95
C ASN A 34 1.59 -20.95 -27.65
N PRO A 35 1.45 -19.65 -27.45
CA PRO A 35 1.72 -19.00 -26.19
C PRO A 35 0.77 -19.53 -25.09
N THR A 36 1.07 -19.20 -23.84
CA THR A 36 0.18 -19.40 -22.69
C THR A 36 -0.19 -18.02 -22.17
N ALA A 37 -1.49 -17.70 -22.20
CA ALA A 37 -2.04 -16.47 -21.68
C ALA A 37 -2.19 -16.58 -20.15
N ALA A 38 -1.72 -15.58 -19.44
CA ALA A 38 -1.89 -15.42 -18.02
C ALA A 38 -1.85 -13.93 -17.64
N PHE A 39 -2.75 -13.51 -16.76
CA PHE A 39 -2.73 -12.15 -16.25
C PHE A 39 -3.14 -12.10 -14.77
N LEU A 40 -2.81 -10.99 -14.13
CA LEU A 40 -3.22 -10.64 -12.80
C LEU A 40 -4.14 -9.43 -12.90
N ALA A 41 -5.26 -9.45 -12.18
CA ALA A 41 -6.17 -8.32 -12.01
C ALA A 41 -6.15 -7.87 -10.55
N LEU A 42 -5.82 -6.61 -10.29
CA LEU A 42 -5.74 -6.06 -8.94
C LEU A 42 -6.41 -4.68 -8.84
N PRO A 43 -7.41 -4.51 -7.95
CA PRO A 43 -8.11 -5.57 -7.19
C PRO A 43 -9.13 -6.32 -8.07
N GLN A 44 -9.45 -7.59 -7.74
CA GLN A 44 -10.49 -8.35 -8.44
C GLN A 44 -11.91 -8.05 -7.95
N ALA A 45 -12.05 -7.46 -6.77
CA ALA A 45 -13.32 -7.07 -6.20
C ALA A 45 -13.19 -5.78 -5.40
N GLY A 46 -14.27 -4.99 -5.35
CA GLY A 46 -14.33 -3.73 -4.60
C GLY A 46 -15.60 -2.97 -4.88
N TYR A 47 -15.70 -1.73 -4.39
CA TYR A 47 -16.84 -0.87 -4.67
C TYR A 47 -16.64 -0.06 -5.94
N ALA A 48 -17.71 0.10 -6.70
CA ALA A 48 -17.74 0.90 -7.92
C ALA A 48 -17.72 2.42 -7.61
N PRO A 49 -17.05 3.24 -8.46
CA PRO A 49 -16.24 2.86 -9.62
C PRO A 49 -14.91 2.20 -9.20
N LEU A 50 -14.66 0.96 -9.65
CA LEU A 50 -13.50 0.17 -9.28
C LEU A 50 -12.44 0.24 -10.39
N THR A 51 -11.31 0.88 -10.12
CA THR A 51 -10.17 0.89 -11.03
C THR A 51 -9.27 -0.30 -10.77
N VAL A 52 -9.03 -1.10 -11.80
CA VAL A 52 -8.28 -2.35 -11.75
C VAL A 52 -7.06 -2.26 -12.66
N GLU A 53 -5.90 -2.63 -12.15
CA GLU A 53 -4.71 -2.90 -12.97
C GLU A 53 -4.77 -4.33 -13.50
N LEU A 54 -4.61 -4.48 -14.81
CA LEU A 54 -4.59 -5.74 -15.54
C LEU A 54 -3.17 -5.93 -16.08
N ASP A 55 -2.44 -6.91 -15.56
CA ASP A 55 -1.04 -7.18 -15.89
C ASP A 55 -0.86 -8.54 -16.55
N ALA A 56 -0.61 -8.55 -17.86
CA ALA A 56 -0.39 -9.75 -18.68
C ALA A 56 1.07 -10.22 -18.75
N ARG A 57 2.01 -9.59 -18.06
CA ARG A 57 3.46 -9.92 -18.13
C ARG A 57 3.80 -11.33 -17.62
N ALA A 58 2.85 -12.02 -17.00
CA ALA A 58 2.96 -13.43 -16.64
C ALA A 58 2.83 -14.39 -17.84
N SER A 59 2.25 -13.94 -18.96
CA SER A 59 2.13 -14.74 -20.19
C SER A 59 3.50 -15.16 -20.73
N ARG A 60 3.56 -16.34 -21.36
CA ARG A 60 4.82 -16.92 -21.84
C ARG A 60 4.63 -17.58 -23.21
N ASP A 61 5.66 -17.47 -24.04
CA ASP A 61 5.76 -18.23 -25.27
C ASP A 61 6.83 -19.33 -25.12
N PRO A 62 6.52 -20.60 -25.47
CA PRO A 62 7.48 -21.70 -25.36
C PRO A 62 8.66 -21.63 -26.32
N ASP A 63 8.55 -20.87 -27.41
CA ASP A 63 9.59 -20.66 -28.42
C ASP A 63 10.37 -19.37 -28.19
N GLY A 64 9.91 -18.53 -27.25
CA GLY A 64 10.50 -17.24 -26.91
C GLY A 64 10.09 -16.14 -27.88
N ASP A 65 9.00 -16.32 -28.61
CA ASP A 65 8.49 -15.33 -29.54
C ASP A 65 7.91 -14.09 -28.82
N ALA A 66 7.94 -12.95 -29.46
CA ALA A 66 7.41 -11.71 -28.93
C ALA A 66 5.87 -11.74 -28.90
N LEU A 67 5.30 -11.46 -27.72
CA LEU A 67 3.87 -11.51 -27.48
C LEU A 67 3.21 -10.15 -27.72
N THR A 68 1.99 -10.20 -28.26
CA THR A 68 1.04 -9.09 -28.31
C THR A 68 -0.17 -9.41 -27.45
N TYR A 69 -0.79 -8.36 -26.89
CA TYR A 69 -1.85 -8.47 -25.88
C TYR A 69 -3.06 -7.66 -26.33
N GLU A 70 -4.20 -8.32 -26.38
CA GLU A 70 -5.51 -7.72 -26.66
C GLU A 70 -6.47 -8.05 -25.54
N TRP A 71 -7.12 -7.03 -24.97
CA TRP A 71 -8.08 -7.15 -23.89
C TRP A 71 -9.49 -6.90 -24.42
N THR A 72 -10.44 -7.69 -23.94
CA THR A 72 -11.87 -7.48 -24.18
C THR A 72 -12.61 -7.43 -22.85
N PHE A 73 -13.51 -6.44 -22.73
CA PHE A 73 -14.29 -6.20 -21.52
C PHE A 73 -15.77 -6.40 -21.85
N ASP A 74 -16.44 -7.33 -21.16
CA ASP A 74 -17.86 -7.66 -21.34
C ASP A 74 -18.25 -7.91 -22.80
N SER A 75 -17.33 -8.37 -23.62
CA SER A 75 -17.49 -8.58 -25.09
C SER A 75 -17.88 -7.31 -25.89
N ALA A 76 -17.68 -6.11 -25.33
CA ALA A 76 -18.16 -4.86 -25.92
C ALA A 76 -17.06 -3.82 -26.13
N ASP A 77 -16.03 -3.79 -25.27
CA ASP A 77 -14.97 -2.77 -25.28
C ASP A 77 -13.62 -3.47 -25.28
N SER A 78 -12.57 -2.79 -25.75
CA SER A 78 -11.24 -3.39 -25.92
C SER A 78 -10.11 -2.44 -25.56
N ALA A 79 -8.95 -3.02 -25.25
CA ALA A 79 -7.69 -2.32 -25.05
C ALA A 79 -6.53 -3.20 -25.53
N SER A 80 -5.32 -2.63 -25.62
CA SER A 80 -4.11 -3.36 -25.97
C SER A 80 -2.93 -2.93 -25.09
N GLY A 81 -1.98 -3.84 -24.90
CA GLY A 81 -0.78 -3.62 -24.11
C GLY A 81 -0.59 -4.66 -23.00
N ALA A 82 0.64 -4.79 -22.52
CA ALA A 82 0.99 -5.77 -21.49
C ALA A 82 0.42 -5.40 -20.09
N VAL A 83 0.18 -4.11 -19.85
CA VAL A 83 -0.47 -3.59 -18.63
C VAL A 83 -1.51 -2.55 -19.02
N VAL A 84 -2.72 -2.67 -18.47
CA VAL A 84 -3.84 -1.78 -18.76
C VAL A 84 -4.57 -1.43 -17.44
N MET A 85 -4.92 -0.16 -17.29
CA MET A 85 -5.82 0.29 -16.22
C MET A 85 -7.24 0.39 -16.74
N ARG A 86 -8.21 -0.18 -16.02
CA ARG A 86 -9.64 -0.12 -16.40
C ARG A 86 -10.51 0.18 -15.19
N THR A 87 -11.49 1.08 -15.35
CA THR A 87 -12.49 1.37 -14.34
C THR A 87 -13.80 0.64 -14.67
N PHE A 88 -14.30 -0.12 -13.69
CA PHE A 88 -15.54 -0.87 -13.76
C PHE A 88 -16.61 -0.19 -12.89
N TYR A 89 -17.82 -0.08 -13.42
CA TYR A 89 -19.00 0.38 -12.69
C TYR A 89 -19.69 -0.80 -11.99
N ALA A 90 -20.76 -0.53 -11.24
CA ALA A 90 -21.43 -1.58 -10.46
C ALA A 90 -21.92 -2.74 -11.34
N GLY A 91 -21.48 -3.95 -11.00
CA GLY A 91 -21.78 -5.19 -11.72
C GLY A 91 -20.68 -6.23 -11.59
N THR A 92 -20.91 -7.37 -12.21
CA THR A 92 -19.88 -8.37 -12.44
C THR A 92 -19.44 -8.29 -13.88
N HIS A 93 -18.14 -8.10 -14.09
CA HIS A 93 -17.55 -7.86 -15.40
C HIS A 93 -16.64 -9.01 -15.79
N THR A 94 -16.63 -9.36 -17.08
CA THR A 94 -15.73 -10.34 -17.64
C THR A 94 -14.58 -9.64 -18.35
N VAL A 95 -13.35 -10.02 -17.99
CA VAL A 95 -12.12 -9.57 -18.63
C VAL A 95 -11.52 -10.77 -19.36
N GLU A 96 -11.34 -10.64 -20.66
CA GLU A 96 -10.68 -11.61 -21.51
C GLU A 96 -9.36 -11.01 -22.02
N LEU A 97 -8.27 -11.75 -21.85
CA LEU A 97 -6.96 -11.47 -22.46
C LEU A 97 -6.71 -12.47 -23.58
N ARG A 98 -6.49 -11.97 -24.79
CA ARG A 98 -5.95 -12.73 -25.90
C ARG A 98 -4.48 -12.41 -26.10
N VAL A 99 -3.65 -13.43 -26.11
CA VAL A 99 -2.21 -13.34 -26.37
C VAL A 99 -1.90 -13.96 -27.72
N SER A 100 -1.08 -13.30 -28.52
CA SER A 100 -0.61 -13.80 -29.81
C SER A 100 0.92 -13.72 -29.92
N ASP A 101 1.52 -14.76 -30.50
CA ASP A 101 2.97 -14.83 -30.81
C ASP A 101 3.37 -14.19 -32.16
N ASN A 102 2.41 -13.63 -32.87
CA ASN A 102 2.59 -13.07 -34.25
C ASN A 102 3.07 -14.08 -35.28
N ARG A 103 3.04 -15.39 -34.99
CA ARG A 103 3.39 -16.50 -35.89
C ARG A 103 2.22 -17.45 -36.10
N GLY A 104 1.03 -17.08 -35.64
CA GLY A 104 -0.22 -17.79 -35.79
C GLY A 104 -0.69 -18.52 -34.55
N GLY A 105 0.13 -18.60 -33.50
CA GLY A 105 -0.27 -19.11 -32.19
C GLY A 105 -1.03 -18.06 -31.40
N THR A 106 -2.07 -18.49 -30.68
CA THR A 106 -2.84 -17.65 -29.76
C THR A 106 -3.34 -18.45 -28.59
N ASP A 107 -3.56 -17.78 -27.46
CA ASP A 107 -4.22 -18.34 -26.28
C ASP A 107 -5.07 -17.26 -25.58
N ILE A 108 -6.04 -17.69 -24.76
CA ILE A 108 -6.99 -16.81 -24.09
C ILE A 108 -7.04 -17.14 -22.60
N ALA A 109 -6.99 -16.12 -21.76
CA ALA A 109 -7.26 -16.19 -20.35
C ALA A 109 -8.45 -15.31 -19.99
N THR A 110 -9.29 -15.74 -19.06
CA THR A 110 -10.51 -15.01 -18.66
C THR A 110 -10.60 -14.94 -17.14
N GLU A 111 -10.93 -13.78 -16.62
CA GLU A 111 -11.17 -13.51 -15.20
C GLU A 111 -12.43 -12.69 -15.02
N SER A 112 -12.99 -12.74 -13.80
CA SER A 112 -14.19 -12.00 -13.42
C SER A 112 -13.83 -10.92 -12.41
N ILE A 113 -14.31 -9.67 -12.64
CA ILE A 113 -14.16 -8.54 -11.73
C ILE A 113 -15.53 -8.23 -11.11
N ALA A 114 -15.58 -8.18 -9.77
CA ALA A 114 -16.79 -7.88 -9.02
C ALA A 114 -16.77 -6.44 -8.50
N ALA A 115 -17.43 -5.52 -9.19
CA ALA A 115 -17.60 -4.13 -8.76
C ALA A 115 -18.96 -3.98 -8.06
N GLN A 116 -18.97 -3.88 -6.72
CA GLN A 116 -20.19 -3.76 -5.93
C GLN A 116 -20.76 -2.34 -6.00
N ALA A 117 -22.08 -2.21 -6.00
CA ALA A 117 -22.71 -0.90 -5.83
C ALA A 117 -22.43 -0.37 -4.42
N VAL A 118 -22.10 0.93 -4.32
CA VAL A 118 -22.02 1.60 -3.02
C VAL A 118 -23.42 1.66 -2.42
N PRO A 119 -23.64 1.23 -1.17
CA PRO A 119 -24.93 1.34 -0.51
C PRO A 119 -25.40 2.80 -0.41
N GLU A 120 -26.72 3.00 -0.39
CA GLU A 120 -27.31 4.33 -0.16
C GLU A 120 -26.86 4.89 1.19
N GLY A 121 -26.55 6.17 1.24
CA GLY A 121 -26.05 6.85 2.45
C GLY A 121 -24.54 6.67 2.72
N TYR A 122 -23.83 5.98 1.83
CA TYR A 122 -22.37 5.79 1.95
C TYR A 122 -21.62 6.37 0.76
N VAL A 123 -20.35 6.68 0.99
CA VAL A 123 -19.36 6.98 -0.05
C VAL A 123 -18.24 5.97 0.05
N ALA A 124 -17.86 5.37 -1.08
CA ALA A 124 -16.70 4.51 -1.14
C ALA A 124 -15.44 5.35 -1.37
N HIS A 125 -14.46 5.25 -0.47
CA HIS A 125 -13.16 5.89 -0.61
C HIS A 125 -12.08 4.82 -0.65
N SER A 126 -11.33 4.77 -1.75
CA SER A 126 -10.28 3.76 -1.97
C SER A 126 -8.90 4.35 -1.70
N PHE A 127 -8.10 3.59 -0.99
CA PHE A 127 -6.74 3.93 -0.62
C PHE A 127 -5.75 2.92 -1.22
N ALA A 128 -4.58 3.42 -1.58
CA ALA A 128 -3.45 2.60 -1.99
C ALA A 128 -2.19 3.08 -1.26
N TRP A 129 -1.43 2.15 -0.70
CA TRP A 129 -0.17 2.43 0.00
C TRP A 129 0.78 1.25 -0.09
N THR A 130 1.95 1.35 0.51
CA THR A 130 2.89 0.25 0.61
C THR A 130 3.16 -0.09 2.07
N ALA A 131 2.98 -1.36 2.46
CA ALA A 131 3.35 -1.86 3.77
C ALA A 131 4.45 -2.91 3.62
N LYS A 132 5.61 -2.70 4.28
CA LYS A 132 6.79 -3.60 4.21
C LYS A 132 7.21 -3.96 2.78
N GLY A 133 7.14 -2.98 1.87
CA GLY A 133 7.49 -3.15 0.45
C GLY A 133 6.42 -3.85 -0.39
N VAL A 134 5.25 -4.19 0.18
CA VAL A 134 4.15 -4.83 -0.52
C VAL A 134 3.04 -3.81 -0.79
N PRO A 135 2.60 -3.62 -2.04
CA PRO A 135 1.45 -2.77 -2.37
C PRO A 135 0.19 -3.25 -1.66
N GLN A 136 -0.55 -2.34 -1.07
CA GLN A 136 -1.80 -2.57 -0.36
C GLN A 136 -2.89 -1.70 -0.95
N THR A 137 -4.12 -2.19 -0.91
CA THR A 137 -5.31 -1.42 -1.23
C THR A 137 -6.43 -1.75 -0.26
N CYS A 138 -7.26 -0.78 0.07
CA CYS A 138 -8.54 -1.01 0.71
C CYS A 138 -9.56 0.05 0.25
N THR A 139 -10.83 -0.27 0.43
CA THR A 139 -11.92 0.69 0.22
C THR A 139 -12.76 0.74 1.48
N PHE A 140 -12.92 1.91 2.05
CA PHE A 140 -13.82 2.16 3.16
C PHE A 140 -15.16 2.69 2.66
N LEU A 141 -16.24 2.21 3.26
CA LEU A 141 -17.58 2.78 3.10
C LEU A 141 -17.79 3.80 4.21
N ILE A 142 -17.78 5.06 3.86
CA ILE A 142 -17.90 6.15 4.82
C ILE A 142 -19.37 6.57 4.91
N PRO A 143 -20.00 6.55 6.10
CA PRO A 143 -21.36 7.05 6.28
C PRO A 143 -21.42 8.55 5.96
N TRP A 144 -22.11 8.92 4.88
CA TRP A 144 -22.07 10.28 4.37
C TRP A 144 -22.68 11.30 5.33
N ASP A 145 -23.80 10.96 5.96
CA ASP A 145 -24.48 11.85 6.91
C ASP A 145 -23.63 12.10 8.16
N LEU A 146 -22.91 11.06 8.63
CA LEU A 146 -21.98 11.18 9.76
C LEU A 146 -20.80 12.10 9.39
N TYR A 147 -20.21 11.91 8.22
CA TYR A 147 -19.18 12.81 7.71
C TYR A 147 -19.66 14.26 7.61
N GLN A 148 -20.86 14.51 7.05
CA GLN A 148 -21.40 15.87 6.94
C GLN A 148 -21.67 16.50 8.32
N MET A 149 -22.09 15.71 9.28
CA MET A 149 -22.26 16.15 10.66
C MET A 149 -20.93 16.62 11.26
N TYR A 150 -19.84 15.84 11.11
CA TYR A 150 -18.52 16.22 11.60
C TYR A 150 -17.99 17.48 10.92
N LYS A 151 -18.12 17.55 9.61
CA LYS A 151 -17.73 18.73 8.84
C LYS A 151 -18.45 20.01 9.28
N GLY A 152 -19.69 19.89 9.78
CA GLY A 152 -20.50 21.01 10.29
C GLY A 152 -20.27 21.35 11.78
N ARG A 153 -19.48 20.56 12.52
CA ARG A 153 -19.22 20.83 13.93
C ARG A 153 -18.41 22.11 14.14
N ILE A 154 -18.81 22.88 15.13
CA ILE A 154 -18.03 24.04 15.59
C ILE A 154 -16.80 23.50 16.35
N ARG A 155 -15.63 23.93 15.95
CA ARG A 155 -14.37 23.59 16.61
C ARG A 155 -13.90 24.71 17.50
N ASN A 156 -13.32 24.38 18.63
CA ASN A 156 -12.62 25.36 19.45
C ASN A 156 -11.19 25.49 18.93
N THR A 157 -10.92 26.58 18.23
CA THR A 157 -9.61 26.88 17.62
C THR A 157 -8.72 27.75 18.52
N ALA A 158 -9.09 27.94 19.81
CA ALA A 158 -8.26 28.68 20.75
C ALA A 158 -7.07 27.82 21.19
N ALA A 159 -5.86 28.27 20.92
CA ALA A 159 -4.60 27.55 21.17
C ALA A 159 -4.39 27.05 22.61
N GLU A 160 -5.15 27.57 23.59
CA GLU A 160 -5.04 27.20 25.00
C GLU A 160 -5.95 26.03 25.42
N SER A 161 -6.75 25.48 24.49
CA SER A 161 -7.79 24.50 24.85
C SER A 161 -7.94 23.36 23.84
N TYR A 162 -6.87 22.96 23.13
CA TYR A 162 -6.91 21.81 22.26
C TYR A 162 -7.14 20.52 23.07
N VAL A 163 -8.38 20.05 23.09
CA VAL A 163 -8.76 18.77 23.68
C VAL A 163 -8.84 17.75 22.54
N TYR A 164 -7.68 17.35 22.03
CA TYR A 164 -7.63 16.36 20.93
C TYR A 164 -8.24 15.00 21.32
N GLY A 165 -8.43 14.76 22.64
CA GLY A 165 -9.13 13.59 23.14
C GLY A 165 -10.54 13.42 22.57
N ASP A 166 -11.26 14.52 22.37
CA ASP A 166 -12.63 14.51 21.80
C ASP A 166 -12.65 14.11 20.32
N TYR A 167 -11.52 14.14 19.64
CA TYR A 167 -11.39 13.69 18.26
C TYR A 167 -11.00 12.21 18.16
N VAL A 168 -10.37 11.66 19.19
CA VAL A 168 -10.00 10.23 19.27
C VAL A 168 -11.13 9.40 19.88
N ILE A 169 -11.87 9.95 20.84
CA ILE A 169 -12.99 9.28 21.52
C ILE A 169 -14.29 10.00 21.15
N ASP A 170 -14.97 9.50 20.14
CA ASP A 170 -16.30 9.97 19.79
C ASP A 170 -17.25 8.77 19.59
N PRO A 171 -18.24 8.58 20.48
CA PRO A 171 -19.16 7.44 20.40
C PRO A 171 -19.95 7.33 19.09
N LEU A 172 -19.95 8.39 18.26
CA LEU A 172 -20.70 8.41 17.00
C LEU A 172 -19.92 7.77 15.85
N ASP A 173 -18.58 7.96 15.79
CA ASP A 173 -17.76 7.33 14.76
C ASP A 173 -16.95 6.12 15.25
N ASP A 174 -16.79 5.94 16.55
CA ASP A 174 -16.11 4.78 17.14
C ASP A 174 -16.50 3.44 16.48
N PRO A 175 -17.80 3.12 16.23
CA PRO A 175 -18.16 1.88 15.54
C PRO A 175 -17.63 1.80 14.11
N THR A 176 -17.61 2.93 13.41
CA THR A 176 -17.10 3.00 12.03
C THR A 176 -15.58 2.82 11.98
N ILE A 177 -14.88 3.45 12.92
CA ILE A 177 -13.42 3.31 13.05
C ILE A 177 -13.05 1.89 13.49
N GLU A 178 -13.88 1.26 14.36
CA GLU A 178 -13.70 -0.15 14.74
C GLU A 178 -13.79 -1.09 13.54
N ASP A 179 -14.76 -0.88 12.65
CA ASP A 179 -14.88 -1.65 11.41
C ASP A 179 -13.63 -1.49 10.51
N TYR A 180 -13.14 -0.26 10.34
CA TYR A 180 -11.95 0.00 9.52
C TYR A 180 -10.68 -0.60 10.13
N ALA A 181 -10.48 -0.44 11.43
CA ALA A 181 -9.39 -1.09 12.16
C ALA A 181 -9.49 -2.62 12.08
N GLY A 182 -10.72 -3.16 12.05
CA GLY A 182 -11.00 -4.59 11.85
C GLY A 182 -10.49 -5.12 10.52
N VAL A 183 -10.60 -4.34 9.44
CA VAL A 183 -10.03 -4.69 8.11
C VAL A 183 -8.51 -4.84 8.18
N PHE A 184 -7.84 -3.95 8.91
CA PHE A 184 -6.37 -4.01 9.08
C PHE A 184 -5.96 -5.15 10.01
N TRP A 185 -6.68 -5.33 11.11
CA TRP A 185 -6.43 -6.41 12.06
C TRP A 185 -6.52 -7.78 11.40
N ALA A 186 -7.51 -8.01 10.53
CA ALA A 186 -7.68 -9.26 9.80
C ALA A 186 -6.54 -9.60 8.82
N ARG A 187 -5.71 -8.61 8.46
CA ARG A 187 -4.55 -8.77 7.57
C ARG A 187 -3.23 -8.94 8.31
N THR A 188 -3.26 -8.98 9.64
CA THR A 188 -2.08 -9.04 10.50
C THR A 188 -2.21 -10.19 11.49
N ASP A 189 -1.10 -10.67 12.03
CA ASP A 189 -1.02 -11.86 12.91
C ASP A 189 -0.63 -11.51 14.35
N SER A 190 -0.36 -10.23 14.64
CA SER A 190 0.07 -9.75 15.95
C SER A 190 -0.27 -8.28 16.14
N VAL A 191 -0.25 -7.82 17.40
CA VAL A 191 -0.43 -6.40 17.74
C VAL A 191 0.66 -5.56 17.07
N GLU A 192 1.90 -6.00 17.12
CA GLU A 192 3.04 -5.31 16.50
C GLU A 192 2.86 -5.15 15.00
N ALA A 193 2.42 -6.22 14.32
CA ALA A 193 2.16 -6.19 12.87
C ALA A 193 0.98 -5.26 12.54
N PHE A 194 -0.05 -5.21 13.39
CA PHE A 194 -1.17 -4.30 13.22
C PHE A 194 -0.74 -2.83 13.37
N VAL A 195 0.06 -2.50 14.38
CA VAL A 195 0.59 -1.15 14.58
C VAL A 195 1.43 -0.71 13.38
N ASP A 196 2.36 -1.55 12.93
CA ASP A 196 3.16 -1.27 11.73
C ASP A 196 2.29 -1.06 10.48
N TYR A 197 1.22 -1.87 10.34
CA TYR A 197 0.33 -1.81 9.18
C TYR A 197 -0.52 -0.53 9.19
N ALA A 198 -1.08 -0.16 10.35
CA ALA A 198 -1.84 1.07 10.53
C ALA A 198 -0.95 2.31 10.32
N LEU A 199 0.29 2.29 10.85
CA LEU A 199 1.25 3.39 10.62
C LEU A 199 1.59 3.54 9.14
N ALA A 200 1.90 2.43 8.46
CA ALA A 200 2.19 2.43 7.02
C ALA A 200 0.99 2.94 6.19
N PHE A 201 -0.26 2.63 6.61
CA PHE A 201 -1.46 3.17 5.98
C PHE A 201 -1.53 4.69 6.14
N VAL A 202 -1.41 5.21 7.35
CA VAL A 202 -1.53 6.65 7.59
C VAL A 202 -0.43 7.41 6.83
N GLN A 203 0.82 6.97 6.91
CA GLN A 203 1.95 7.58 6.21
C GLN A 203 1.86 7.52 4.67
N GLY A 204 1.30 6.43 4.14
CA GLY A 204 1.30 6.18 2.69
C GLY A 204 0.01 6.55 1.98
N ALA A 205 -1.12 6.58 2.69
CA ALA A 205 -2.44 6.81 2.11
C ALA A 205 -3.00 8.21 2.43
N ILE A 206 -2.54 8.85 3.50
CA ILE A 206 -2.94 10.21 3.89
C ILE A 206 -1.82 11.17 3.47
N ARG A 207 -2.15 12.06 2.55
CA ARG A 207 -1.20 13.05 2.06
C ARG A 207 -1.02 14.17 3.09
N TYR A 208 0.22 14.53 3.40
CA TYR A 208 0.47 15.69 4.27
C TYR A 208 -0.02 16.99 3.63
N ARG A 209 -0.83 17.74 4.37
CA ARG A 209 -1.33 19.04 3.97
C ARG A 209 -1.48 19.93 5.20
N PRO A 210 -0.63 20.96 5.35
CA PRO A 210 -0.70 21.87 6.49
C PRO A 210 -1.98 22.69 6.44
N ASP A 211 -2.47 23.07 7.60
CA ASP A 211 -3.61 23.96 7.77
C ASP A 211 -3.37 25.32 7.09
N PRO A 212 -4.39 25.89 6.46
CA PRO A 212 -4.28 27.22 5.87
C PRO A 212 -4.18 28.28 6.97
N THR A 213 -3.00 28.86 7.10
CA THR A 213 -2.70 30.07 7.87
C THR A 213 -3.04 30.07 9.37
N ARG A 214 -2.10 29.66 10.22
CA ARG A 214 -2.01 29.97 11.66
C ARG A 214 -3.24 29.65 12.53
N GLN A 215 -4.18 28.86 12.08
CA GLN A 215 -5.29 28.32 12.84
C GLN A 215 -5.22 26.81 12.77
N GLU A 216 -4.90 26.17 13.89
CA GLU A 216 -5.05 24.73 14.05
C GLU A 216 -6.51 24.37 13.85
N TRP A 217 -6.78 23.38 12.98
CA TRP A 217 -8.14 22.94 12.64
C TRP A 217 -8.21 21.41 12.64
N PRO A 218 -8.12 20.77 13.81
CA PRO A 218 -8.05 19.33 13.90
C PRO A 218 -9.31 18.68 13.31
N TRP A 219 -9.10 17.59 12.55
CA TRP A 219 -10.14 16.83 11.89
C TRP A 219 -10.48 15.56 12.68
N TYR A 220 -11.75 15.18 12.61
CA TYR A 220 -12.16 13.84 13.01
C TYR A 220 -11.61 12.80 12.02
N PRO A 221 -11.38 11.53 12.48
CA PRO A 221 -10.86 10.48 11.61
C PRO A 221 -11.58 10.32 10.28
N LEU A 222 -12.92 10.46 10.27
CA LEU A 222 -13.70 10.38 9.04
C LEU A 222 -13.43 11.54 8.07
N GLU A 223 -13.10 12.73 8.57
CA GLU A 223 -12.78 13.86 7.72
C GLU A 223 -11.42 13.66 7.03
N THR A 224 -10.42 13.23 7.80
CA THR A 224 -9.09 12.85 7.28
C THR A 224 -9.20 11.75 6.21
N LEU A 225 -10.01 10.73 6.46
CA LEU A 225 -10.25 9.65 5.51
C LEU A 225 -10.96 10.12 4.23
N VAL A 226 -11.99 10.99 4.34
CA VAL A 226 -12.70 11.52 3.15
C VAL A 226 -11.81 12.43 2.33
N ALA A 227 -11.01 13.27 3.00
CA ALA A 227 -10.09 14.17 2.32
C ALA A 227 -8.89 13.41 1.70
N GLY A 228 -8.46 12.30 2.31
CA GLY A 228 -7.24 11.59 1.96
C GLY A 228 -5.99 12.43 2.23
N GLU A 229 -6.11 13.45 3.08
CA GLU A 229 -5.06 14.39 3.44
C GLU A 229 -5.31 14.94 4.85
N GLY A 230 -4.27 15.49 5.46
CA GLY A 230 -4.30 16.12 6.78
C GLY A 230 -2.88 16.52 7.21
N ASP A 231 -2.76 17.23 8.31
CA ASP A 231 -1.44 17.56 8.85
C ASP A 231 -1.01 16.61 9.98
N CYS A 232 -0.14 17.07 10.89
CA CYS A 232 0.45 16.19 11.90
C CYS A 232 -0.59 15.69 12.90
N GLU A 233 -1.46 16.58 13.42
CA GLU A 233 -2.49 16.19 14.39
C GLU A 233 -3.57 15.32 13.75
N ASP A 234 -4.02 15.62 12.53
CA ASP A 234 -5.04 14.85 11.83
C ASP A 234 -4.60 13.40 11.60
N SER A 235 -3.35 13.25 11.15
CA SER A 235 -2.73 11.95 10.91
C SER A 235 -2.53 11.18 12.23
N ALA A 236 -2.09 11.87 13.29
CA ALA A 236 -1.90 11.27 14.61
C ALA A 236 -3.23 10.86 15.25
N ILE A 237 -4.27 11.70 15.16
CA ILE A 237 -5.64 11.39 15.63
C ILE A 237 -6.17 10.14 14.91
N LEU A 238 -6.08 10.08 13.58
CA LEU A 238 -6.53 8.91 12.81
C LEU A 238 -5.79 7.65 13.25
N PHE A 239 -4.46 7.71 13.38
CA PHE A 239 -3.65 6.57 13.78
C PHE A 239 -4.02 6.06 15.18
N VAL A 240 -4.08 6.95 16.17
CA VAL A 240 -4.42 6.61 17.56
C VAL A 240 -5.85 6.06 17.64
N SER A 241 -6.81 6.61 16.90
CA SER A 241 -8.18 6.11 16.83
C SER A 241 -8.25 4.68 16.28
N LEU A 242 -7.48 4.35 15.23
CA LEU A 242 -7.39 2.99 14.70
C LEU A 242 -6.79 2.00 15.71
N LEU A 243 -5.76 2.42 16.47
CA LEU A 243 -5.14 1.58 17.51
C LEU A 243 -6.11 1.34 18.66
N ARG A 244 -6.72 2.41 19.18
CA ARG A 244 -7.70 2.35 20.27
C ARG A 244 -8.88 1.44 19.93
N ALA A 245 -9.38 1.51 18.71
CA ALA A 245 -10.48 0.67 18.21
C ALA A 245 -10.18 -0.84 18.28
N ARG A 246 -8.91 -1.23 18.43
CA ARG A 246 -8.48 -2.63 18.66
C ARG A 246 -7.92 -2.88 20.06
N GLY A 247 -8.11 -1.94 20.99
CA GLY A 247 -7.63 -2.05 22.35
C GLY A 247 -6.10 -1.97 22.47
N VAL A 248 -5.44 -1.38 21.49
CA VAL A 248 -3.99 -1.12 21.53
C VAL A 248 -3.75 0.23 22.17
N SER A 249 -3.08 0.24 23.31
CA SER A 249 -2.73 1.47 24.02
C SER A 249 -1.81 2.34 23.17
N SER A 250 -2.12 3.62 23.14
CA SER A 250 -1.32 4.64 22.43
C SER A 250 -1.61 6.02 23.05
N SER A 251 -0.83 7.02 22.66
CA SER A 251 -1.02 8.39 23.15
C SER A 251 -0.78 9.37 22.00
N LEU A 252 -1.49 10.50 22.02
CA LEU A 252 -1.07 11.69 21.29
C LEU A 252 -0.04 12.43 22.13
N ALA A 253 0.99 12.97 21.48
CA ALA A 253 2.02 13.75 22.12
C ALA A 253 2.27 15.07 21.35
N PHE A 254 2.26 16.16 22.10
CA PHE A 254 2.70 17.45 21.62
C PHE A 254 4.18 17.62 21.94
N VAL A 255 4.96 17.84 20.93
CA VAL A 255 6.41 17.91 21.03
C VAL A 255 6.96 19.24 20.53
N ASP A 256 8.13 19.57 21.04
CA ASP A 256 8.96 20.70 20.61
C ASP A 256 10.10 20.15 19.74
N THR A 257 10.01 20.31 18.42
CA THR A 257 11.01 19.78 17.49
C THR A 257 12.17 20.77 17.23
N ASN A 258 12.04 22.01 17.68
CA ASN A 258 12.96 23.10 17.41
C ASN A 258 13.68 23.68 18.65
N SER A 259 13.37 23.16 19.85
CA SER A 259 13.96 23.52 21.15
C SER A 259 13.62 24.95 21.64
N ASP A 260 12.46 25.49 21.24
CA ASP A 260 11.99 26.81 21.72
C ASP A 260 11.01 26.70 22.92
N ARG A 261 10.68 25.48 23.36
CA ARG A 261 9.75 25.10 24.43
C ARG A 261 8.28 25.42 24.12
N LEU A 262 7.95 25.53 22.85
CA LEU A 262 6.57 25.62 22.37
C LEU A 262 6.24 24.37 21.56
N PRO A 263 5.01 23.85 21.67
CA PRO A 263 4.61 22.73 20.83
C PRO A 263 4.52 23.18 19.37
N ASP A 264 5.23 22.51 18.50
CA ASP A 264 5.24 22.79 17.06
C ASP A 264 4.91 21.57 16.22
N HIS A 265 4.71 20.40 16.87
CA HIS A 265 4.36 19.17 16.19
C HIS A 265 3.52 18.22 17.06
N VAL A 266 2.69 17.39 16.40
CA VAL A 266 1.91 16.33 17.03
C VAL A 266 2.29 15.00 16.42
N LEU A 267 2.58 14.03 17.29
CA LEU A 267 2.88 12.66 16.89
C LEU A 267 2.16 11.66 17.82
N ALA A 268 2.25 10.37 17.49
CA ALA A 268 1.74 9.34 18.37
C ALA A 268 2.89 8.63 19.11
N LEU A 269 2.60 8.19 20.32
CA LEU A 269 3.47 7.36 21.16
C LEU A 269 2.80 6.00 21.38
N VAL A 270 3.55 4.92 21.14
CA VAL A 270 3.09 3.55 21.36
C VAL A 270 3.93 2.92 22.46
N PRO A 271 3.32 2.48 23.59
CA PRO A 271 4.06 1.80 24.64
C PRO A 271 4.56 0.45 24.14
N VAL A 272 5.84 0.17 24.35
CA VAL A 272 6.47 -1.04 23.85
C VAL A 272 7.11 -1.86 24.96
N SER A 273 6.87 -3.19 24.92
CA SER A 273 7.53 -4.13 25.81
C SER A 273 9.02 -4.29 25.43
N GLU A 274 9.84 -4.80 26.37
CA GLU A 274 11.26 -5.07 26.12
C GLU A 274 11.50 -5.96 24.87
N PRO A 275 10.76 -7.08 24.68
CA PRO A 275 10.94 -7.91 23.50
C PRO A 275 10.52 -7.21 22.20
N TRP A 276 9.54 -6.33 22.23
CA TRP A 276 9.13 -5.55 21.06
C TRP A 276 10.18 -4.48 20.74
N ALA A 277 10.57 -3.69 21.74
CA ALA A 277 11.59 -2.66 21.63
C ALA A 277 12.90 -3.17 20.98
N ALA A 278 13.33 -4.36 21.37
CA ALA A 278 14.55 -4.99 20.83
C ALA A 278 14.43 -5.36 19.32
N ARG A 279 13.22 -5.42 18.77
CA ARG A 279 12.99 -5.74 17.35
C ARG A 279 12.76 -4.49 16.48
N LEU A 280 12.62 -3.32 17.08
CA LEU A 280 12.45 -2.08 16.33
C LEU A 280 13.73 -1.69 15.61
N THR A 281 13.58 -1.15 14.41
CA THR A 281 14.71 -0.71 13.58
C THR A 281 15.52 0.39 14.25
N CYS A 282 14.84 1.31 14.95
CA CYS A 282 15.46 2.46 15.63
C CYS A 282 15.31 2.35 17.16
N SER A 283 15.66 1.21 17.73
CA SER A 283 15.51 0.96 19.18
C SER A 283 16.28 1.94 20.09
N ALA A 284 17.22 2.71 19.55
CA ALA A 284 17.98 3.71 20.30
C ALA A 284 17.22 5.04 20.54
N SER A 285 16.12 5.27 19.81
CA SER A 285 15.32 6.51 19.89
C SER A 285 14.03 6.35 20.72
N LEU A 286 14.00 5.40 21.66
CA LEU A 286 12.84 5.16 22.48
C LEU A 286 12.78 6.15 23.65
N LEU A 287 11.60 6.74 23.87
CA LEU A 287 11.38 7.68 24.97
C LEU A 287 11.00 6.94 26.24
N MET A 288 11.50 7.41 27.38
CA MET A 288 11.12 6.97 28.72
C MET A 288 10.32 8.05 29.39
N LEU A 289 8.99 7.86 29.51
CA LEU A 289 8.09 8.81 30.17
C LEU A 289 7.40 8.07 31.33
N ASP A 290 7.51 8.61 32.52
CA ASP A 290 6.91 8.07 33.77
C ASP A 290 7.17 6.56 33.99
N GLY A 291 8.34 6.09 33.60
CA GLY A 291 8.76 4.68 33.73
C GLY A 291 8.21 3.75 32.65
N VAL A 292 7.47 4.27 31.68
CA VAL A 292 7.00 3.54 30.48
C VAL A 292 7.87 3.85 29.30
N ARG A 293 8.20 2.81 28.53
CA ARG A 293 8.97 2.94 27.29
C ARG A 293 8.03 3.11 26.11
N TYR A 294 8.24 4.18 25.33
CA TYR A 294 7.45 4.49 24.16
C TYR A 294 8.30 4.48 22.90
N ALA A 295 7.73 3.93 21.84
CA ALA A 295 8.18 4.13 20.47
C ALA A 295 7.46 5.32 19.87
N VAL A 296 8.22 6.24 19.25
CA VAL A 296 7.67 7.35 18.47
C VAL A 296 7.04 6.79 17.20
N ALA A 297 5.83 7.21 16.91
CA ALA A 297 5.14 6.97 15.65
C ALA A 297 4.94 8.31 14.95
N GLU A 298 5.86 8.66 14.04
CA GLU A 298 5.70 9.80 13.16
C GLU A 298 4.65 9.45 12.09
N THR A 299 3.52 10.12 12.12
CA THR A 299 2.38 9.84 11.25
C THR A 299 2.35 10.73 10.01
N ALA A 300 2.91 11.95 10.11
CA ALA A 300 2.95 12.93 9.05
C ALA A 300 4.25 12.78 8.23
N SER A 301 4.24 12.01 7.17
CA SER A 301 5.42 11.85 6.32
C SER A 301 5.10 12.19 4.87
N ASP A 302 5.98 12.93 4.20
CA ASP A 302 5.87 13.28 2.78
C ASP A 302 6.13 12.07 1.84
N GLY A 303 5.47 10.92 2.12
CA GLY A 303 5.55 9.71 1.32
C GLY A 303 6.79 8.83 1.56
N LEU A 304 7.66 9.19 2.49
CA LEU A 304 8.75 8.32 2.94
C LEU A 304 8.33 7.62 4.23
N PRO A 305 8.22 6.28 4.25
CA PRO A 305 7.82 5.55 5.45
C PRO A 305 8.88 5.68 6.54
N ILE A 306 8.47 6.18 7.70
CA ILE A 306 9.29 6.25 8.91
C ILE A 306 8.87 5.09 9.80
N PRO A 307 9.75 4.09 10.04
CA PRO A 307 9.41 2.95 10.88
C PRO A 307 9.07 3.35 12.32
N LEU A 308 8.19 2.59 12.96
CA LEU A 308 7.90 2.76 14.39
C LEU A 308 9.19 2.78 15.23
N GLY A 309 9.29 3.76 16.14
CA GLY A 309 10.46 3.96 16.98
C GLY A 309 11.59 4.76 16.33
N CYS A 310 11.49 5.10 15.05
CA CYS A 310 12.40 6.05 14.40
C CYS A 310 11.90 7.47 14.62
N ASP A 311 12.72 8.26 15.27
CA ASP A 311 12.47 9.65 15.60
C ASP A 311 13.34 10.56 14.72
N PRO A 312 12.72 11.33 13.80
CA PRO A 312 13.47 12.19 12.89
C PRO A 312 14.13 13.40 13.57
N TRP A 313 13.65 13.79 14.75
CA TRP A 313 14.10 15.00 15.44
C TRP A 313 15.08 14.72 16.58
N GLY A 314 15.18 13.46 17.03
CA GLY A 314 16.04 13.08 18.16
C GLY A 314 15.48 13.58 19.49
N LEU A 315 14.18 13.45 19.70
CA LEU A 315 13.46 13.93 20.86
C LEU A 315 13.98 13.32 22.17
N SER A 316 14.07 14.13 23.17
CA SER A 316 14.29 13.74 24.57
C SER A 316 12.94 13.77 25.34
N PRO A 317 12.87 13.19 26.54
CA PRO A 317 11.67 13.33 27.37
C PRO A 317 11.28 14.78 27.67
N ASP A 318 12.23 15.70 27.70
CA ASP A 318 11.99 17.13 27.99
C ASP A 318 11.35 17.86 26.79
N ASP A 319 11.42 17.30 25.60
CA ASP A 319 10.82 17.84 24.38
C ASP A 319 9.35 17.40 24.22
N VAL A 320 8.89 16.46 25.06
CA VAL A 320 7.48 16.02 25.11
C VAL A 320 6.73 16.92 26.09
N LEU A 321 6.00 17.89 25.57
CA LEU A 321 5.37 18.93 26.38
C LEU A 321 4.03 18.51 26.97
N GLN A 322 3.27 17.66 26.24
CA GLN A 322 1.99 17.15 26.71
C GLN A 322 1.69 15.78 26.09
N VAL A 323 1.05 14.89 26.86
CA VAL A 323 0.66 13.54 26.44
C VAL A 323 -0.79 13.29 26.79
N TRP A 324 -1.59 12.77 25.85
CA TRP A 324 -2.94 12.26 26.05
C TRP A 324 -2.98 10.75 25.78
N PRO A 325 -3.14 9.91 26.83
CA PRO A 325 -3.25 8.46 26.69
C PRO A 325 -4.66 8.03 26.25
N PHE A 326 -4.73 6.95 25.46
CA PHE A 326 -5.95 6.31 24.98
C PHE A 326 -5.88 4.78 25.07
#